data_680a3aa33eafe05be3746a9d0664636f
#
_entry.id   680a3aa33eafe05be3746a9d0664636f
#
_cell.length_a   1.000
_cell.length_b   1.000
_cell.length_c   1.000
_cell.angle_alpha   90.00
_cell.angle_beta   90.00
_cell.angle_gamma   90.00
#
_symmetry.space_group_name_H-M   'P 1'
#
loop_
_entity.id
_entity.type
_entity.pdbx_description
1 polymer ?
#
loop_
_entity_poly.entity_id
_entity_poly.type
_entity_poly.pdbx_seq_one_letter_code
_entity_poly.pdbx_strand_id
1 'polypeptide(L)'
;MRPRRALVFRGRPCRGQGCEPGIVRCMERDPAMVRRPWWPPRLADVAERSGVSLATASRALARQNGAEGTLPQATEEILTAATELGYWRTDPNVARLHVLVSDIGRTGYWATLSGVLSAALDLGVETSLHVLAGSPERCRSTMQCALDARADGVVVLEFDSPSVALLPGLPVDLPVAIAGGRPEGGEPWSRAWIDDHAGAVMATEYLADLGHRRIAYVGVPPAGHPDPRCAGWREVLATRGLPPLEPLATGWSVETGMHVARAVRAHQVTAVLCGNDDVALGLLTGLDRLGLRVPEDVSVVGMDDHPHSVATRPALTTVRLDFAAVGETAARLALGTEPSGRVEIPTALIIRASACPPVDGRADP
;
A
#
# COMPACT_ATOMS: atom_id res chain seq x y z
N MET A 1 33.83 21.04 18.01
CA MET A 1 33.49 22.13 17.09
C MET A 1 34.19 21.92 15.75
N ARG A 2 33.50 21.48 14.71
CA ARG A 2 33.97 21.51 13.31
C ARG A 2 32.87 22.12 12.46
N PRO A 3 33.16 23.03 11.51
CA PRO A 3 32.14 23.75 10.76
C PRO A 3 31.53 22.89 9.63
N ARG A 4 30.23 23.02 9.43
CA ARG A 4 29.47 22.38 8.34
C ARG A 4 29.83 23.06 7.00
N ARG A 5 30.21 22.25 6.01
CA ARG A 5 30.44 22.70 4.62
C ARG A 5 29.09 22.99 3.94
N ALA A 6 28.96 24.20 3.40
CA ALA A 6 27.88 24.58 2.51
C ALA A 6 28.11 23.96 1.14
N LEU A 7 27.08 23.30 0.58
CA LEU A 7 27.06 22.84 -0.81
C LEU A 7 26.74 24.05 -1.71
N VAL A 8 27.74 24.46 -2.53
CA VAL A 8 27.57 25.47 -3.56
C VAL A 8 27.18 24.76 -4.85
N PHE A 9 25.96 24.96 -5.33
CA PHE A 9 25.55 24.57 -6.67
C PHE A 9 26.16 25.58 -7.70
N ARG A 10 27.08 25.14 -8.53
CA ARG A 10 27.54 25.89 -9.70
C ARG A 10 26.60 25.62 -10.88
N GLY A 11 25.72 26.55 -11.20
CA GLY A 11 25.00 26.59 -12.45
C GLY A 11 25.90 26.90 -13.62
N ARG A 12 25.71 26.21 -14.76
CA ARG A 12 26.38 26.49 -16.02
C ARG A 12 25.84 27.80 -16.62
N PRO A 13 26.67 28.64 -17.27
CA PRO A 13 26.21 29.88 -17.87
C PRO A 13 25.48 29.63 -19.18
N CYS A 14 24.27 30.20 -19.30
CA CYS A 14 23.56 30.33 -20.57
C CYS A 14 24.28 31.42 -21.44
N ARG A 15 24.68 31.04 -22.65
CA ARG A 15 25.05 31.98 -23.68
C ARG A 15 23.83 32.44 -24.47
N GLY A 16 23.45 33.68 -24.35
CA GLY A 16 22.43 34.35 -25.14
C GLY A 16 22.31 35.81 -24.75
N GLN A 17 22.38 36.68 -25.75
CA GLN A 17 22.49 38.14 -25.63
C GLN A 17 21.30 38.77 -24.95
N GLY A 18 21.53 39.73 -24.03
CA GLY A 18 20.61 40.80 -23.69
C GLY A 18 19.76 40.57 -22.44
N CYS A 19 20.38 40.42 -21.26
CA CYS A 19 19.68 40.66 -19.99
C CYS A 19 20.53 41.61 -19.13
N GLU A 20 19.99 42.78 -18.86
CA GLU A 20 20.54 43.70 -17.86
C GLU A 20 20.54 43.03 -16.46
N PRO A 21 21.49 43.37 -15.57
CA PRO A 21 21.54 42.82 -14.22
C PRO A 21 20.44 43.45 -13.35
N GLY A 22 19.25 42.88 -13.39
CA GLY A 22 18.20 43.18 -12.44
C GLY A 22 18.61 42.74 -11.05
N ILE A 23 18.77 43.69 -10.14
CA ILE A 23 18.99 43.51 -8.72
C ILE A 23 17.82 42.68 -8.19
N VAL A 24 18.04 41.37 -7.92
CA VAL A 24 17.10 40.57 -7.12
C VAL A 24 17.14 41.15 -5.71
N ARG A 25 16.22 42.07 -5.40
CA ARG A 25 15.94 42.44 -4.02
C ARG A 25 15.55 41.18 -3.29
N CYS A 26 16.42 40.69 -2.41
CA CYS A 26 16.00 39.80 -1.33
C CYS A 26 14.86 40.52 -0.61
N MET A 27 13.63 40.02 -0.76
CA MET A 27 12.54 40.42 0.12
C MET A 27 13.01 40.07 1.54
N GLU A 28 13.32 41.10 2.33
CA GLU A 28 13.47 40.96 3.79
C GLU A 28 12.20 40.29 4.29
N ARG A 29 12.36 39.09 4.80
CA ARG A 29 11.25 38.35 5.43
C ARG A 29 10.83 39.16 6.65
N ASP A 30 9.57 39.59 6.65
CA ASP A 30 8.92 40.20 7.77
C ASP A 30 9.13 39.33 9.03
N PRO A 31 9.79 39.84 10.08
CA PRO A 31 10.01 39.08 11.32
C PRO A 31 8.72 38.69 12.04
N ALA A 32 7.55 39.24 11.63
CA ALA A 32 6.25 38.83 12.12
C ALA A 32 5.70 37.55 11.50
N MET A 33 6.35 36.96 10.48
CA MET A 33 6.09 35.56 10.08
C MET A 33 6.72 34.61 11.10
N VAL A 34 6.21 34.61 12.31
CA VAL A 34 6.41 33.56 13.30
C VAL A 34 6.05 32.23 12.62
N ARG A 35 7.01 31.31 12.61
CA ARG A 35 6.84 29.94 12.12
C ARG A 35 5.53 29.37 12.65
N ARG A 36 4.50 29.29 11.79
CA ARG A 36 3.30 28.53 12.12
C ARG A 36 3.74 27.07 12.28
N PRO A 37 3.48 26.44 13.42
CA PRO A 37 3.65 25.00 13.51
C PRO A 37 2.77 24.36 12.43
N TRP A 38 3.18 23.23 11.89
CA TRP A 38 2.49 22.45 10.85
C TRP A 38 1.18 21.79 11.34
N TRP A 39 0.56 22.34 12.36
CA TRP A 39 -0.70 21.85 12.89
C TRP A 39 -1.85 22.54 12.16
N PRO A 40 -2.90 21.81 11.75
CA PRO A 40 -4.11 22.44 11.24
C PRO A 40 -4.67 23.36 12.32
N PRO A 41 -5.20 24.54 11.91
CA PRO A 41 -5.79 25.49 12.86
C PRO A 41 -6.94 24.82 13.62
N ARG A 42 -7.02 25.09 14.90
CA ARG A 42 -8.08 24.57 15.78
C ARG A 42 -9.21 25.57 15.91
N LEU A 43 -10.38 25.14 16.35
CA LEU A 43 -11.51 26.01 16.66
C LEU A 43 -11.13 27.12 17.66
N ALA A 44 -10.20 26.85 18.58
CA ALA A 44 -9.66 27.83 19.52
C ALA A 44 -8.92 28.98 18.80
N ASP A 45 -8.18 28.66 17.74
CA ASP A 45 -7.44 29.66 16.96
C ASP A 45 -8.42 30.58 16.18
N VAL A 46 -9.57 30.03 15.72
CA VAL A 46 -10.63 30.80 15.09
C VAL A 46 -11.31 31.69 16.12
N ALA A 47 -11.63 31.18 17.31
CA ALA A 47 -12.25 31.95 18.40
C ALA A 47 -11.35 33.09 18.83
N GLU A 48 -10.05 32.89 19.02
CA GLU A 48 -9.06 33.90 19.34
C GLU A 48 -8.96 34.96 18.24
N ARG A 49 -8.86 34.55 16.99
CA ARG A 49 -8.73 35.43 15.81
C ARG A 49 -9.94 36.33 15.61
N SER A 50 -11.15 35.82 15.90
CA SER A 50 -12.41 36.56 15.78
C SER A 50 -12.84 37.23 17.08
N GLY A 51 -12.07 37.13 18.17
CA GLY A 51 -12.34 37.77 19.46
C GLY A 51 -13.60 37.25 20.17
N VAL A 52 -14.01 36.02 19.92
CA VAL A 52 -15.22 35.42 20.52
C VAL A 52 -14.89 34.20 21.39
N SER A 53 -15.88 33.74 22.17
CA SER A 53 -15.73 32.49 22.93
C SER A 53 -15.74 31.28 22.00
N LEU A 54 -15.07 30.18 22.43
CA LEU A 54 -15.05 28.90 21.71
C LEU A 54 -16.47 28.39 21.38
N ALA A 55 -17.39 28.56 22.35
CA ALA A 55 -18.80 28.17 22.17
C ALA A 55 -19.52 29.05 21.11
N THR A 56 -19.16 30.31 21.00
CA THR A 56 -19.72 31.26 20.01
C THR A 56 -19.18 30.89 18.62
N ALA A 57 -17.87 30.70 18.48
CA ALA A 57 -17.25 30.27 17.23
C ALA A 57 -17.84 28.93 16.76
N SER A 58 -17.99 27.92 17.66
CA SER A 58 -18.61 26.64 17.35
C SER A 58 -20.04 26.76 16.81
N ARG A 59 -20.88 27.59 17.47
CA ARG A 59 -22.26 27.78 17.04
C ARG A 59 -22.38 28.54 15.72
N ALA A 60 -21.54 29.54 15.48
CA ALA A 60 -21.51 30.29 14.22
C ALA A 60 -21.14 29.38 13.04
N LEU A 61 -20.10 28.57 13.19
CA LEU A 61 -19.69 27.61 12.20
C LEU A 61 -20.70 26.45 11.99
N ALA A 62 -21.52 26.12 13.00
CA ALA A 62 -22.58 25.13 12.88
C ALA A 62 -23.78 25.64 12.03
N ARG A 63 -24.05 26.90 12.04
CA ARG A 63 -25.20 27.50 11.35
C ARG A 63 -24.99 27.64 9.84
N GLN A 64 -23.77 27.57 9.36
CA GLN A 64 -23.44 27.68 7.91
C GLN A 64 -24.10 26.59 7.05
N ASN A 65 -24.38 25.43 7.61
CA ASN A 65 -24.91 24.29 6.88
C ASN A 65 -26.44 24.23 6.74
N GLY A 66 -27.19 25.31 7.05
CA GLY A 66 -28.64 25.21 7.01
C GLY A 66 -29.44 26.52 6.94
N ALA A 67 -28.83 27.68 6.77
CA ALA A 67 -29.55 28.96 6.79
C ALA A 67 -29.54 29.65 5.42
N GLU A 68 -30.66 29.61 4.72
CA GLU A 68 -31.01 30.60 3.70
C GLU A 68 -31.36 31.92 4.45
N GLY A 69 -30.46 32.91 4.41
CA GLY A 69 -30.67 34.23 4.99
C GLY A 69 -29.39 35.02 5.26
N THR A 70 -29.49 36.34 5.41
CA THR A 70 -28.36 37.22 5.76
C THR A 70 -27.82 36.85 7.14
N LEU A 71 -26.56 36.46 7.19
CA LEU A 71 -25.88 36.07 8.44
C LEU A 71 -25.64 37.32 9.31
N PRO A 72 -25.74 37.23 10.64
CA PRO A 72 -25.32 38.31 11.55
C PRO A 72 -23.84 38.66 11.32
N GLN A 73 -23.47 39.94 11.34
CA GLN A 73 -22.10 40.42 11.10
C GLN A 73 -21.04 39.67 11.92
N ALA A 74 -21.32 39.37 13.19
CA ALA A 74 -20.42 38.57 14.02
C ALA A 74 -20.17 37.14 13.49
N THR A 75 -21.13 36.58 12.75
CA THR A 75 -20.97 35.24 12.12
C THR A 75 -20.08 35.38 10.89
N GLU A 76 -20.21 36.42 10.11
CA GLU A 76 -19.38 36.71 8.95
C GLU A 76 -17.91 36.92 9.32
N GLU A 77 -17.63 37.61 10.42
CA GLU A 77 -16.29 37.83 10.97
C GLU A 77 -15.65 36.50 11.41
N ILE A 78 -16.43 35.60 12.03
CA ILE A 78 -15.94 34.24 12.41
C ILE A 78 -15.66 33.40 11.19
N LEU A 79 -16.48 33.43 10.15
CA LEU A 79 -16.27 32.71 8.90
C LEU A 79 -15.05 33.22 8.13
N THR A 80 -14.86 34.55 8.11
CA THR A 80 -13.67 35.17 7.54
C THR A 80 -12.41 34.73 8.28
N ALA A 81 -12.42 34.78 9.61
CA ALA A 81 -11.30 34.31 10.43
C ALA A 81 -11.00 32.80 10.19
N ALA A 82 -12.03 31.97 10.07
CA ALA A 82 -11.86 30.54 9.77
C ALA A 82 -11.23 30.33 8.39
N THR A 83 -11.68 31.09 7.38
CA THR A 83 -11.13 31.00 6.01
C THR A 83 -9.69 31.48 5.95
N GLU A 84 -9.37 32.64 6.56
CA GLU A 84 -8.02 33.19 6.62
C GLU A 84 -7.03 32.24 7.33
N LEU A 85 -7.47 31.53 8.35
CA LEU A 85 -6.68 30.54 9.07
C LEU A 85 -6.58 29.22 8.32
N GLY A 86 -7.43 28.99 7.31
CA GLY A 86 -7.56 27.67 6.68
C GLY A 86 -8.22 26.64 7.61
N TYR A 87 -9.09 27.10 8.52
CA TYR A 87 -9.87 26.22 9.37
C TYR A 87 -11.08 25.70 8.61
N TRP A 88 -11.05 24.44 8.26
CA TRP A 88 -12.20 23.74 7.65
C TRP A 88 -12.94 22.98 8.75
N ARG A 89 -14.15 23.37 8.99
CA ARG A 89 -15.01 22.57 9.84
C ARG A 89 -15.44 21.35 9.04
N THR A 90 -15.02 20.19 9.50
CA THR A 90 -15.53 18.91 8.98
C THR A 90 -17.02 18.82 9.29
N ASP A 91 -17.84 18.50 8.28
CA ASP A 91 -19.28 18.29 8.48
C ASP A 91 -19.49 17.17 9.50
N PRO A 92 -20.20 17.43 10.61
CA PRO A 92 -20.47 16.39 11.60
C PRO A 92 -21.36 15.26 11.07
N ASN A 93 -22.02 15.47 9.93
CA ASN A 93 -22.93 14.49 9.31
C ASN A 93 -22.19 13.63 8.26
N VAL A 94 -20.97 13.97 7.88
CA VAL A 94 -20.16 13.14 6.97
C VAL A 94 -19.35 12.16 7.79
N ALA A 95 -19.54 10.87 7.51
CA ALA A 95 -18.76 9.80 8.11
C ALA A 95 -17.29 9.86 7.66
N ARG A 96 -16.39 9.39 8.53
CA ARG A 96 -14.94 9.40 8.29
C ARG A 96 -14.33 8.05 8.45
N LEU A 97 -13.60 7.66 7.42
CA LEU A 97 -12.79 6.45 7.39
C LEU A 97 -11.32 6.81 7.53
N HIS A 98 -10.66 6.30 8.56
CA HIS A 98 -9.22 6.42 8.72
C HIS A 98 -8.54 5.15 8.18
N VAL A 99 -7.51 5.34 7.35
CA VAL A 99 -6.76 4.23 6.75
C VAL A 99 -5.33 4.29 7.26
N LEU A 100 -4.88 3.22 7.92
CA LEU A 100 -3.51 3.04 8.38
C LEU A 100 -2.76 2.18 7.37
N VAL A 101 -1.66 2.68 6.83
CA VAL A 101 -0.87 2.03 5.78
C VAL A 101 0.61 2.24 6.01
N SER A 102 1.43 1.21 5.84
CA SER A 102 2.89 1.27 6.02
C SER A 102 3.64 1.56 4.71
N ASP A 103 3.08 1.17 3.58
CA ASP A 103 3.68 1.36 2.26
C ASP A 103 2.62 1.71 1.22
N ILE A 104 2.91 2.68 0.37
CA ILE A 104 2.03 3.06 -0.75
C ILE A 104 2.70 2.83 -2.11
N GLY A 105 3.91 2.30 -2.12
CA GLY A 105 4.70 2.07 -3.34
C GLY A 105 4.56 0.67 -3.90
N ARG A 106 4.11 -0.31 -3.10
CA ARG A 106 3.92 -1.69 -3.54
C ARG A 106 2.54 -1.92 -4.14
N THR A 107 2.48 -2.76 -5.16
CA THR A 107 1.26 -3.05 -5.93
C THR A 107 0.09 -3.48 -5.04
N GLY A 108 0.28 -4.44 -4.12
CA GLY A 108 -0.78 -4.92 -3.24
C GLY A 108 -1.34 -3.82 -2.31
N TYR A 109 -0.47 -2.98 -1.73
CA TYR A 109 -0.89 -1.86 -0.89
C TYR A 109 -1.71 -0.82 -1.68
N TRP A 110 -1.19 -0.44 -2.85
CA TRP A 110 -1.86 0.54 -3.70
C TRP A 110 -3.22 0.04 -4.18
N ALA A 111 -3.30 -1.21 -4.62
CA ALA A 111 -4.55 -1.79 -5.07
C ALA A 111 -5.58 -1.91 -3.94
N THR A 112 -5.15 -2.34 -2.73
CA THR A 112 -6.02 -2.37 -1.54
C THR A 112 -6.51 -0.98 -1.16
N LEU A 113 -5.61 0.01 -1.11
CA LEU A 113 -5.98 1.40 -0.83
C LEU A 113 -6.97 1.93 -1.88
N SER A 114 -6.76 1.61 -3.16
CA SER A 114 -7.68 2.00 -4.24
C SER A 114 -9.09 1.43 -4.02
N GLY A 115 -9.20 0.18 -3.57
CA GLY A 115 -10.48 -0.44 -3.21
C GLY A 115 -11.15 0.27 -2.03
N VAL A 116 -10.38 0.58 -0.97
CA VAL A 116 -10.89 1.36 0.18
C VAL A 116 -11.44 2.71 -0.28
N LEU A 117 -10.69 3.44 -1.10
CA LEU A 117 -11.09 4.76 -1.59
C LEU A 117 -12.32 4.70 -2.51
N SER A 118 -12.43 3.64 -3.34
CA SER A 118 -13.61 3.40 -4.18
C SER A 118 -14.85 3.20 -3.32
N ALA A 119 -14.79 2.32 -2.32
CA ALA A 119 -15.91 2.09 -1.41
C ALA A 119 -16.28 3.35 -0.62
N ALA A 120 -15.30 4.10 -0.13
CA ALA A 120 -15.54 5.35 0.60
C ALA A 120 -16.23 6.40 -0.30
N LEU A 121 -15.81 6.52 -1.56
CA LEU A 121 -16.44 7.40 -2.54
C LEU A 121 -17.90 7.01 -2.81
N ASP A 122 -18.18 5.72 -3.03
CA ASP A 122 -19.53 5.21 -3.27
C ASP A 122 -20.47 5.46 -2.08
N LEU A 123 -19.91 5.44 -0.86
CA LEU A 123 -20.65 5.65 0.38
C LEU A 123 -20.72 7.13 0.82
N GLY A 124 -20.08 8.04 0.09
CA GLY A 124 -20.02 9.48 0.44
C GLY A 124 -19.24 9.74 1.74
N VAL A 125 -18.18 8.94 2.01
CA VAL A 125 -17.38 8.99 3.24
C VAL A 125 -16.08 9.73 3.01
N GLU A 126 -15.70 10.64 3.91
CA GLU A 126 -14.39 11.29 3.90
C GLU A 126 -13.31 10.29 4.34
N THR A 127 -12.19 10.24 3.62
CA THR A 127 -11.08 9.33 3.94
C THR A 127 -9.84 10.10 4.38
N SER A 128 -9.24 9.69 5.49
CA SER A 128 -7.95 10.19 5.99
C SER A 128 -6.90 9.09 5.94
N LEU A 129 -5.79 9.34 5.23
CA LEU A 129 -4.69 8.40 5.10
C LEU A 129 -3.59 8.70 6.12
N HIS A 130 -3.20 7.70 6.90
CA HIS A 130 -2.14 7.76 7.91
C HIS A 130 -1.01 6.80 7.55
N VAL A 131 0.14 7.36 7.17
CA VAL A 131 1.29 6.55 6.76
C VAL A 131 2.13 6.17 7.97
N LEU A 132 2.25 4.88 8.21
CA LEU A 132 3.03 4.27 9.29
C LEU A 132 4.49 4.15 8.84
N ALA A 133 5.29 5.18 9.09
CA ALA A 133 6.69 5.23 8.66
C ALA A 133 7.64 5.63 9.80
N GLY A 134 8.85 5.08 9.76
CA GLY A 134 9.90 5.38 10.72
C GLY A 134 9.98 4.40 11.89
N SER A 135 10.27 4.89 13.11
CA SER A 135 10.41 4.01 14.27
C SER A 135 9.07 3.46 14.76
N PRO A 136 9.05 2.34 15.50
CA PRO A 136 7.84 1.80 16.11
C PRO A 136 7.08 2.82 16.97
N GLU A 137 7.79 3.71 17.67
CA GLU A 137 7.20 4.78 18.48
C GLU A 137 6.45 5.78 17.62
N ARG A 138 7.02 6.14 16.45
CA ARG A 138 6.37 7.04 15.50
C ARG A 138 5.13 6.41 14.89
N CYS A 139 5.20 5.12 14.53
CA CYS A 139 4.04 4.39 14.02
C CYS A 139 2.90 4.35 15.06
N ARG A 140 3.21 4.05 16.34
CA ARG A 140 2.22 4.12 17.43
C ARG A 140 1.65 5.52 17.63
N SER A 141 2.48 6.56 17.56
CA SER A 141 2.00 7.95 17.65
C SER A 141 1.08 8.33 16.48
N THR A 142 1.41 7.89 15.27
CA THR A 142 0.56 8.11 14.08
C THR A 142 -0.79 7.40 14.23
N MET A 143 -0.79 6.15 14.68
CA MET A 143 -2.01 5.39 14.98
C MET A 143 -2.84 6.11 16.05
N GLN A 144 -2.21 6.53 17.17
CA GLN A 144 -2.93 7.24 18.24
C GLN A 144 -3.57 8.53 17.74
N CYS A 145 -2.86 9.32 16.92
CA CYS A 145 -3.43 10.51 16.29
C CYS A 145 -4.64 10.20 15.40
N ALA A 146 -4.63 9.08 14.69
CA ALA A 146 -5.76 8.64 13.89
C ALA A 146 -6.95 8.24 14.78
N LEU A 147 -6.70 7.55 15.89
CA LEU A 147 -7.72 7.10 16.84
C LEU A 147 -8.31 8.26 17.68
N ASP A 148 -7.50 9.26 18.02
CA ASP A 148 -7.93 10.46 18.76
C ASP A 148 -8.77 11.41 17.88
N ALA A 149 -8.64 11.31 16.56
CA ALA A 149 -9.51 12.00 15.63
C ALA A 149 -10.86 11.26 15.54
N ARG A 150 -11.94 12.01 15.30
CA ARG A 150 -13.25 11.39 15.09
C ARG A 150 -13.18 10.44 13.90
N ALA A 151 -13.31 9.15 14.15
CA ALA A 151 -13.39 8.10 13.16
C ALA A 151 -14.74 7.38 13.28
N ASP A 152 -15.43 7.17 12.16
CA ASP A 152 -16.64 6.34 12.09
C ASP A 152 -16.26 4.92 11.63
N GLY A 153 -15.02 4.74 11.15
CA GLY A 153 -14.40 3.46 10.85
C GLY A 153 -12.88 3.58 10.69
N VAL A 154 -12.17 2.49 10.94
CA VAL A 154 -10.72 2.41 10.76
C VAL A 154 -10.38 1.17 9.93
N VAL A 155 -9.62 1.34 8.85
CA VAL A 155 -9.05 0.23 8.06
C VAL A 155 -7.55 0.18 8.28
N VAL A 156 -7.02 -0.99 8.59
CA VAL A 156 -5.57 -1.24 8.70
C VAL A 156 -5.15 -2.15 7.55
N LEU A 157 -4.23 -1.67 6.70
CA LEU A 157 -3.61 -2.50 5.68
C LEU A 157 -2.44 -3.27 6.31
N GLU A 158 -2.62 -4.59 6.44
CA GLU A 158 -1.72 -5.48 7.17
C GLU A 158 -0.99 -6.43 6.21
N PHE A 159 0.09 -5.95 5.58
CA PHE A 159 0.92 -6.75 4.67
C PHE A 159 2.40 -6.74 5.05
N ASP A 160 2.77 -6.14 6.20
CA ASP A 160 4.16 -6.11 6.68
C ASP A 160 4.26 -5.95 8.20
N SER A 161 5.49 -6.13 8.72
CA SER A 161 5.78 -6.08 10.15
C SER A 161 5.36 -4.78 10.87
N PRO A 162 5.52 -3.57 10.29
CA PRO A 162 5.04 -2.35 10.93
C PRO A 162 3.56 -2.34 11.23
N SER A 163 2.73 -2.80 10.28
CA SER A 163 1.28 -2.87 10.46
C SER A 163 0.88 -3.96 11.45
N VAL A 164 1.45 -5.17 11.32
CA VAL A 164 1.22 -6.30 12.24
C VAL A 164 1.54 -5.92 13.68
N ALA A 165 2.65 -5.22 13.92
CA ALA A 165 3.09 -4.82 15.25
C ALA A 165 2.15 -3.81 15.94
N LEU A 166 1.25 -3.16 15.22
CA LEU A 166 0.28 -2.21 15.78
C LEU A 166 -1.04 -2.86 16.19
N LEU A 167 -1.37 -4.03 15.66
CA LEU A 167 -2.67 -4.68 15.92
C LEU A 167 -2.99 -4.82 17.41
N PRO A 168 -2.07 -5.25 18.31
CA PRO A 168 -2.36 -5.37 19.73
C PRO A 168 -2.75 -4.05 20.43
N GLY A 169 -2.43 -2.91 19.82
CA GLY A 169 -2.75 -1.58 20.35
C GLY A 169 -4.05 -0.98 19.81
N LEU A 170 -4.75 -1.67 18.92
CA LEU A 170 -6.02 -1.20 18.39
C LEU A 170 -7.15 -1.41 19.39
N PRO A 171 -8.03 -0.44 19.60
CA PRO A 171 -9.17 -0.59 20.48
C PRO A 171 -10.20 -1.57 19.90
N VAL A 172 -10.84 -2.32 20.78
CA VAL A 172 -11.86 -3.32 20.40
C VAL A 172 -13.27 -2.74 20.33
N ASP A 173 -13.46 -1.55 20.85
CA ASP A 173 -14.72 -0.80 20.91
C ASP A 173 -14.92 0.15 19.72
N LEU A 174 -13.89 0.32 18.90
CA LEU A 174 -14.00 1.05 17.64
C LEU A 174 -14.29 0.11 16.46
N PRO A 175 -15.00 0.58 15.43
CA PRO A 175 -15.23 -0.21 14.21
C PRO A 175 -13.95 -0.28 13.38
N VAL A 176 -13.14 -1.31 13.65
CA VAL A 176 -11.88 -1.60 12.95
C VAL A 176 -12.07 -2.78 12.01
N ALA A 177 -11.56 -2.67 10.80
CA ALA A 177 -11.40 -3.78 9.88
C ALA A 177 -9.93 -3.89 9.41
N ILE A 178 -9.46 -5.12 9.30
CA ILE A 178 -8.14 -5.44 8.78
C ILE A 178 -8.25 -5.85 7.32
N ALA A 179 -7.41 -5.27 6.47
CA ALA A 179 -7.24 -5.65 5.07
C ALA A 179 -5.87 -6.32 4.93
N GLY A 180 -5.79 -7.63 4.71
CA GLY A 180 -4.50 -8.29 4.76
C GLY A 180 -4.50 -9.76 4.40
N GLY A 181 -3.59 -10.51 5.00
CA GLY A 181 -3.47 -11.95 4.86
C GLY A 181 -4.46 -12.73 5.73
N ARG A 182 -4.34 -14.07 5.70
CA ARG A 182 -5.18 -14.98 6.45
C ARG A 182 -5.17 -14.66 7.95
N PRO A 183 -6.34 -14.63 8.63
CA PRO A 183 -6.41 -14.32 10.06
C PRO A 183 -5.68 -15.37 10.91
N GLU A 184 -4.90 -14.90 11.87
CA GLU A 184 -4.47 -15.72 13.00
C GLU A 184 -5.63 -15.81 14.01
N GLY A 185 -5.88 -16.98 14.58
CA GLY A 185 -7.05 -17.21 15.41
C GLY A 185 -7.16 -16.26 16.62
N GLY A 186 -8.39 -15.82 16.95
CA GLY A 186 -8.69 -15.05 18.15
C GLY A 186 -8.69 -13.51 18.00
N GLU A 187 -8.48 -13.00 16.82
CA GLU A 187 -8.60 -11.55 16.56
C GLU A 187 -10.03 -11.04 16.79
N PRO A 188 -10.22 -9.90 17.49
CA PRO A 188 -11.55 -9.34 17.76
C PRO A 188 -12.10 -8.50 16.60
N TRP A 189 -11.27 -8.11 15.61
CA TRP A 189 -11.67 -7.21 14.53
C TRP A 189 -12.22 -7.95 13.32
N SER A 190 -13.04 -7.25 12.54
CA SER A 190 -13.44 -7.70 11.21
C SER A 190 -12.22 -7.77 10.27
N ARG A 191 -12.24 -8.69 9.31
CA ARG A 191 -11.13 -8.85 8.37
C ARG A 191 -11.63 -9.21 6.98
N ALA A 192 -11.10 -8.52 5.97
CA ALA A 192 -11.10 -8.97 4.59
C ALA A 192 -9.68 -9.47 4.24
N TRP A 193 -9.57 -10.66 3.63
CA TRP A 193 -8.28 -11.30 3.45
C TRP A 193 -8.19 -12.18 2.20
N ILE A 194 -6.96 -12.42 1.76
CA ILE A 194 -6.61 -13.31 0.65
C ILE A 194 -5.77 -14.46 1.19
N ASP A 195 -6.00 -15.67 0.68
CA ASP A 195 -5.17 -16.83 1.00
C ASP A 195 -3.97 -16.94 0.06
N ASP A 196 -2.88 -16.29 0.43
CA ASP A 196 -1.59 -16.35 -0.28
C ASP A 196 -1.02 -17.76 -0.35
N HIS A 197 -1.24 -18.56 0.70
CA HIS A 197 -0.80 -19.95 0.74
C HIS A 197 -1.55 -20.78 -0.30
N ALA A 198 -2.88 -20.71 -0.32
CA ALA A 198 -3.69 -21.43 -1.31
C ALA A 198 -3.35 -20.99 -2.74
N GLY A 199 -3.07 -19.68 -2.95
CA GLY A 199 -2.60 -19.18 -4.23
C GLY A 199 -1.28 -19.80 -4.67
N ALA A 200 -0.31 -19.92 -3.77
CA ALA A 200 0.98 -20.56 -4.07
C ALA A 200 0.86 -22.06 -4.30
N VAL A 201 -0.01 -22.75 -3.54
CA VAL A 201 -0.35 -24.16 -3.78
C VAL A 201 -0.89 -24.32 -5.20
N MET A 202 -1.89 -23.53 -5.59
CA MET A 202 -2.51 -23.58 -6.92
C MET A 202 -1.51 -23.35 -8.06
N ALA A 203 -0.62 -22.37 -7.93
CA ALA A 203 0.41 -22.08 -8.93
C ALA A 203 1.46 -23.18 -9.02
N THR A 204 1.88 -23.75 -7.91
CA THR A 204 2.89 -24.80 -7.88
C THR A 204 2.32 -26.12 -8.40
N GLU A 205 1.08 -26.46 -8.04
CA GLU A 205 0.36 -27.62 -8.59
C GLU A 205 0.24 -27.52 -10.10
N TYR A 206 -0.13 -26.34 -10.63
CA TYR A 206 -0.20 -26.10 -12.07
C TYR A 206 1.16 -26.39 -12.76
N LEU A 207 2.27 -25.92 -12.20
CA LEU A 207 3.59 -26.20 -12.75
C LEU A 207 3.95 -27.68 -12.65
N ALA A 208 3.61 -28.37 -11.55
CA ALA A 208 3.83 -29.79 -11.39
C ALA A 208 2.96 -30.62 -12.37
N ASP A 209 1.72 -30.20 -12.63
CA ASP A 209 0.81 -30.86 -13.59
C ASP A 209 1.28 -30.68 -15.06
N LEU A 210 1.98 -29.57 -15.36
CA LEU A 210 2.68 -29.41 -16.64
C LEU A 210 3.88 -30.37 -16.81
N GLY A 211 4.31 -31.06 -15.73
CA GLY A 211 5.42 -32.00 -15.73
C GLY A 211 6.74 -31.45 -15.23
N HIS A 212 6.75 -30.22 -14.67
CA HIS A 212 7.96 -29.67 -14.06
C HIS A 212 8.30 -30.41 -12.77
N ARG A 213 9.55 -30.85 -12.63
CA ARG A 213 10.05 -31.53 -11.42
C ARG A 213 11.01 -30.66 -10.60
N ARG A 214 11.61 -29.64 -11.21
CA ARG A 214 12.53 -28.69 -10.57
C ARG A 214 11.90 -27.31 -10.60
N ILE A 215 11.00 -27.06 -9.65
CA ILE A 215 10.23 -25.82 -9.50
C ILE A 215 10.87 -24.98 -8.40
N ALA A 216 11.51 -23.88 -8.78
CA ALA A 216 12.10 -22.95 -7.83
C ALA A 216 11.09 -21.89 -7.34
N TYR A 217 11.43 -21.26 -6.25
CA TYR A 217 10.66 -20.17 -5.68
C TYR A 217 11.54 -18.93 -5.47
N VAL A 218 11.01 -17.76 -5.82
CA VAL A 218 11.57 -16.46 -5.44
C VAL A 218 10.60 -15.81 -4.47
N GLY A 219 10.99 -15.74 -3.19
CA GLY A 219 10.13 -15.38 -2.10
C GLY A 219 9.92 -13.89 -1.91
N VAL A 220 8.96 -13.55 -1.06
CA VAL A 220 8.76 -12.21 -0.53
C VAL A 220 9.30 -12.11 0.90
N PRO A 221 9.75 -10.94 1.37
CA PRO A 221 10.19 -10.77 2.73
C PRO A 221 9.08 -11.07 3.75
N PRO A 222 9.41 -11.70 4.88
CA PRO A 222 8.43 -12.02 5.92
C PRO A 222 7.84 -10.75 6.54
N ALA A 223 6.55 -10.81 6.88
CA ALA A 223 5.77 -9.71 7.44
C ALA A 223 5.48 -9.89 8.95
N GLY A 224 6.46 -10.32 9.73
CA GLY A 224 6.26 -10.67 11.14
C GLY A 224 5.85 -12.14 11.37
N HIS A 225 5.51 -12.84 10.29
CA HIS A 225 5.25 -14.28 10.21
C HIS A 225 5.99 -14.86 9.00
N PRO A 226 6.23 -16.18 8.95
CA PRO A 226 6.81 -16.84 7.78
C PRO A 226 6.00 -16.56 6.52
N ASP A 227 6.68 -16.47 5.37
CA ASP A 227 6.04 -16.26 4.07
C ASP A 227 5.06 -17.41 3.74
N PRO A 228 3.72 -17.15 3.69
CA PRO A 228 2.72 -18.18 3.44
C PRO A 228 2.83 -18.77 2.01
N ARG A 229 3.32 -17.97 1.05
CA ARG A 229 3.54 -18.41 -0.33
C ARG A 229 4.66 -19.44 -0.40
N CYS A 230 5.73 -19.25 0.36
CA CYS A 230 6.81 -20.21 0.54
C CYS A 230 6.32 -21.52 1.16
N ALA A 231 5.42 -21.44 2.14
CA ALA A 231 4.85 -22.62 2.77
C ALA A 231 4.01 -23.43 1.79
N GLY A 232 3.13 -22.78 1.00
CA GLY A 232 2.32 -23.43 -0.03
C GLY A 232 3.16 -24.08 -1.13
N TRP A 233 4.19 -23.41 -1.61
CA TRP A 233 5.14 -23.98 -2.57
C TRP A 233 5.83 -25.23 -2.01
N ARG A 234 6.35 -25.19 -0.77
CA ARG A 234 7.00 -26.34 -0.12
C ARG A 234 6.04 -27.50 0.11
N GLU A 235 4.79 -27.22 0.46
CA GLU A 235 3.76 -28.25 0.63
C GLU A 235 3.57 -29.06 -0.65
N VAL A 236 3.46 -28.38 -1.81
CA VAL A 236 3.31 -29.08 -3.09
C VAL A 236 4.55 -29.87 -3.45
N LEU A 237 5.76 -29.34 -3.24
CA LEU A 237 6.98 -30.12 -3.47
C LEU A 237 6.97 -31.41 -2.66
N ALA A 238 6.60 -31.35 -1.38
CA ALA A 238 6.53 -32.49 -0.51
C ALA A 238 5.45 -33.51 -0.92
N THR A 239 4.22 -33.04 -1.18
CA THR A 239 3.07 -33.91 -1.53
C THR A 239 3.24 -34.57 -2.89
N ARG A 240 3.90 -33.91 -3.84
CA ARG A 240 4.19 -34.44 -5.18
C ARG A 240 5.51 -35.25 -5.24
N GLY A 241 6.25 -35.37 -4.14
CA GLY A 241 7.56 -36.05 -4.09
C GLY A 241 8.59 -35.38 -5.01
N LEU A 242 8.52 -34.04 -5.13
CA LEU A 242 9.48 -33.27 -5.91
C LEU A 242 10.70 -32.93 -5.04
N PRO A 243 11.89 -32.70 -5.64
CA PRO A 243 13.10 -32.38 -4.90
C PRO A 243 12.88 -31.12 -4.04
N PRO A 244 13.25 -31.17 -2.74
CA PRO A 244 13.18 -29.98 -1.90
C PRO A 244 14.22 -28.94 -2.36
N LEU A 245 13.80 -27.69 -2.46
CA LEU A 245 14.68 -26.58 -2.83
C LEU A 245 14.56 -25.47 -1.79
N GLU A 246 15.59 -24.64 -1.66
CA GLU A 246 15.49 -23.39 -0.91
C GLU A 246 15.09 -22.26 -1.87
N PRO A 247 14.39 -21.22 -1.37
CA PRO A 247 14.10 -20.04 -2.16
C PRO A 247 15.38 -19.44 -2.74
N LEU A 248 15.39 -19.15 -4.04
CA LEU A 248 16.57 -18.64 -4.75
C LEU A 248 16.95 -17.22 -4.31
N ALA A 249 15.98 -16.43 -3.92
CA ALA A 249 16.13 -15.08 -3.39
C ALA A 249 14.85 -14.67 -2.67
N THR A 250 14.90 -13.52 -1.99
CA THR A 250 13.76 -12.90 -1.31
C THR A 250 13.76 -11.40 -1.60
N GLY A 251 12.65 -10.88 -2.06
CA GLY A 251 12.48 -9.45 -2.32
C GLY A 251 11.17 -9.10 -2.99
N TRP A 252 10.89 -7.80 -3.12
CA TRP A 252 9.65 -7.28 -3.69
C TRP A 252 9.80 -6.73 -5.10
N SER A 253 11.04 -6.41 -5.53
CA SER A 253 11.27 -5.54 -6.67
C SER A 253 11.66 -6.29 -7.95
N VAL A 254 11.49 -5.59 -9.07
CA VAL A 254 11.97 -6.02 -10.40
C VAL A 254 13.46 -6.37 -10.37
N GLU A 255 14.29 -5.62 -9.62
CA GLU A 255 15.74 -5.87 -9.48
C GLU A 255 16.00 -7.24 -8.86
N THR A 256 15.19 -7.67 -7.88
CA THR A 256 15.32 -9.01 -7.27
C THR A 256 15.17 -10.09 -8.35
N GLY A 257 14.13 -9.99 -9.18
CA GLY A 257 13.90 -10.91 -10.29
C GLY A 257 15.04 -10.92 -11.30
N MET A 258 15.53 -9.75 -11.68
CA MET A 258 16.67 -9.65 -12.62
C MET A 258 17.94 -10.32 -12.09
N HIS A 259 18.23 -10.17 -10.81
CA HIS A 259 19.42 -10.75 -10.19
C HIS A 259 19.32 -12.28 -10.08
N VAL A 260 18.14 -12.81 -9.80
CA VAL A 260 17.94 -14.25 -9.58
C VAL A 260 18.04 -15.08 -10.86
N ALA A 261 17.93 -14.48 -12.04
CA ALA A 261 18.00 -15.17 -13.32
C ALA A 261 19.28 -16.02 -13.48
N ARG A 262 20.41 -15.56 -12.93
CA ARG A 262 21.67 -16.34 -12.94
C ARG A 262 21.59 -17.60 -12.08
N ALA A 263 20.92 -17.52 -10.93
CA ALA A 263 20.71 -18.67 -10.07
C ALA A 263 19.76 -19.68 -10.72
N VAL A 264 18.69 -19.21 -11.37
CA VAL A 264 17.77 -20.06 -12.17
C VAL A 264 18.56 -20.91 -13.18
N ARG A 265 19.45 -20.26 -13.95
CA ARG A 265 20.33 -20.96 -14.90
C ARG A 265 21.29 -21.95 -14.23
N ALA A 266 21.93 -21.52 -13.12
CA ALA A 266 22.95 -22.34 -12.44
C ALA A 266 22.33 -23.60 -11.79
N HIS A 267 21.12 -23.50 -11.27
CA HIS A 267 20.40 -24.61 -10.64
C HIS A 267 19.61 -25.49 -11.64
N GLN A 268 19.66 -25.16 -12.93
CA GLN A 268 18.96 -25.93 -13.98
C GLN A 268 17.47 -26.13 -13.69
N VAL A 269 16.81 -25.16 -13.05
CA VAL A 269 15.38 -25.23 -12.79
C VAL A 269 14.62 -25.03 -14.11
N THR A 270 13.49 -25.70 -14.26
CA THR A 270 12.65 -25.62 -15.46
C THR A 270 11.43 -24.75 -15.26
N ALA A 271 11.09 -24.43 -14.00
CA ALA A 271 9.99 -23.53 -13.68
C ALA A 271 10.29 -22.71 -12.42
N VAL A 272 9.75 -21.50 -12.37
CA VAL A 272 9.88 -20.60 -11.23
C VAL A 272 8.52 -20.03 -10.85
N LEU A 273 8.15 -20.20 -9.57
CA LEU A 273 7.10 -19.41 -8.94
C LEU A 273 7.73 -18.15 -8.34
N CYS A 274 7.28 -16.98 -8.77
CA CYS A 274 7.66 -15.70 -8.19
C CYS A 274 6.62 -15.26 -7.18
N GLY A 275 7.07 -14.78 -6.03
CA GLY A 275 6.18 -14.34 -4.95
C GLY A 275 5.33 -13.12 -5.29
N ASN A 276 5.66 -12.37 -6.35
CA ASN A 276 4.80 -11.35 -6.94
C ASN A 276 5.13 -11.12 -8.43
N ASP A 277 4.29 -10.34 -9.12
CA ASP A 277 4.46 -10.07 -10.54
C ASP A 277 5.63 -9.12 -10.85
N ASP A 278 6.01 -8.21 -9.92
CA ASP A 278 7.18 -7.33 -10.12
C ASP A 278 8.47 -8.14 -10.17
N VAL A 279 8.63 -9.12 -9.29
CA VAL A 279 9.73 -10.08 -9.32
C VAL A 279 9.69 -10.91 -10.60
N ALA A 280 8.52 -11.38 -11.02
CA ALA A 280 8.36 -12.13 -12.25
C ALA A 280 8.76 -11.31 -13.49
N LEU A 281 8.35 -10.05 -13.56
CA LEU A 281 8.75 -9.11 -14.63
C LEU A 281 10.27 -8.93 -14.68
N GLY A 282 10.90 -8.79 -13.51
CA GLY A 282 12.35 -8.75 -13.39
C GLY A 282 13.01 -10.03 -13.88
N LEU A 283 12.47 -11.18 -13.51
CA LEU A 283 12.98 -12.47 -13.92
C LEU A 283 12.87 -12.67 -15.44
N LEU A 284 11.74 -12.34 -16.05
CA LEU A 284 11.59 -12.37 -17.52
C LEU A 284 12.68 -11.56 -18.20
N THR A 285 12.92 -10.33 -17.73
CA THR A 285 14.00 -9.48 -18.25
C THR A 285 15.39 -10.07 -18.03
N GLY A 286 15.63 -10.65 -16.86
CA GLY A 286 16.90 -11.27 -16.52
C GLY A 286 17.21 -12.52 -17.35
N LEU A 287 16.21 -13.36 -17.61
CA LEU A 287 16.32 -14.56 -18.44
C LEU A 287 16.58 -14.20 -19.91
N ASP A 288 15.86 -13.23 -20.44
CA ASP A 288 16.07 -12.72 -21.81
C ASP A 288 17.52 -12.24 -22.02
N ARG A 289 18.08 -11.47 -21.08
CA ARG A 289 19.49 -11.03 -21.10
C ARG A 289 20.51 -12.20 -21.08
N LEU A 290 20.11 -13.34 -20.54
CA LEU A 290 20.92 -14.57 -20.52
C LEU A 290 20.68 -15.46 -21.74
N GLY A 291 19.79 -15.06 -22.67
CA GLY A 291 19.41 -15.84 -23.84
C GLY A 291 18.55 -17.06 -23.51
N LEU A 292 17.90 -17.08 -22.34
CA LEU A 292 16.93 -18.10 -21.93
C LEU A 292 15.52 -17.69 -22.32
N ARG A 293 14.83 -18.54 -23.05
CA ARG A 293 13.48 -18.28 -23.53
C ARG A 293 12.44 -18.67 -22.49
N VAL A 294 11.44 -17.83 -22.36
CA VAL A 294 10.25 -18.13 -21.57
C VAL A 294 9.08 -18.26 -22.56
N PRO A 295 8.32 -19.36 -22.51
CA PRO A 295 8.35 -20.44 -21.53
C PRO A 295 9.27 -21.63 -21.87
N GLU A 296 9.90 -21.69 -23.07
CA GLU A 296 10.50 -22.90 -23.65
C GLU A 296 11.70 -23.43 -22.83
N ASP A 297 12.54 -22.56 -22.29
CA ASP A 297 13.69 -22.95 -21.47
C ASP A 297 13.36 -22.90 -19.96
N VAL A 298 12.49 -21.96 -19.55
CA VAL A 298 12.05 -21.80 -18.16
C VAL A 298 10.62 -21.27 -18.15
N SER A 299 9.70 -21.98 -17.50
CA SER A 299 8.36 -21.48 -17.19
C SER A 299 8.39 -20.51 -16.03
N VAL A 300 7.64 -19.42 -16.11
CA VAL A 300 7.54 -18.41 -15.05
C VAL A 300 6.08 -18.16 -14.69
N VAL A 301 5.76 -18.26 -13.40
CA VAL A 301 4.44 -17.93 -12.85
C VAL A 301 4.60 -16.87 -11.79
N GLY A 302 3.78 -15.81 -11.85
CA GLY A 302 3.73 -14.72 -10.87
C GLY A 302 2.61 -14.87 -9.86
N MET A 303 2.46 -13.85 -9.02
CA MET A 303 1.32 -13.65 -8.11
C MET A 303 1.01 -12.15 -8.08
N ASP A 304 -0.25 -11.77 -8.09
CA ASP A 304 -0.98 -10.51 -7.96
C ASP A 304 -1.97 -10.26 -9.10
N ASP A 305 -1.72 -10.76 -10.30
CA ASP A 305 -2.37 -10.40 -11.58
C ASP A 305 -2.29 -8.87 -11.84
N HIS A 306 -1.05 -8.35 -11.70
CA HIS A 306 -0.76 -6.95 -11.96
C HIS A 306 -1.23 -6.55 -13.38
N PRO A 307 -1.82 -5.35 -13.58
CA PRO A 307 -2.29 -4.90 -14.90
C PRO A 307 -1.25 -5.00 -16.04
N HIS A 308 0.05 -4.94 -15.72
CA HIS A 308 1.11 -5.09 -16.71
C HIS A 308 1.35 -6.54 -17.14
N SER A 309 0.87 -7.54 -16.39
CA SER A 309 1.15 -8.97 -16.64
C SER A 309 0.59 -9.45 -17.99
N VAL A 310 -0.48 -8.83 -18.48
CA VAL A 310 -1.03 -9.09 -19.82
C VAL A 310 -0.16 -8.53 -20.94
N ALA A 311 0.64 -7.51 -20.65
CA ALA A 311 1.46 -6.79 -21.65
C ALA A 311 2.93 -7.28 -21.68
N THR A 312 3.34 -8.17 -20.77
CA THR A 312 4.67 -8.80 -20.82
C THR A 312 4.84 -9.68 -22.04
N ARG A 313 6.07 -10.02 -22.38
CA ARG A 313 6.39 -10.95 -23.48
C ARG A 313 7.36 -12.02 -23.00
N PRO A 314 6.82 -13.24 -22.85
CA PRO A 314 5.43 -13.69 -23.01
C PRO A 314 4.49 -13.06 -21.98
N ALA A 315 3.16 -13.04 -22.24
CA ALA A 315 2.15 -12.61 -21.27
C ALA A 315 2.21 -13.51 -20.02
N LEU A 316 2.30 -12.93 -18.85
CA LEU A 316 2.59 -13.60 -17.60
C LEU A 316 1.39 -14.39 -17.05
N THR A 317 1.57 -15.69 -16.88
CA THR A 317 0.71 -16.56 -16.06
C THR A 317 0.90 -16.17 -14.60
N THR A 318 -0.16 -15.94 -13.86
CA THR A 318 -0.08 -15.43 -12.50
C THR A 318 -1.29 -15.83 -11.67
N VAL A 319 -1.19 -15.78 -10.35
CA VAL A 319 -2.34 -15.93 -9.46
C VAL A 319 -2.96 -14.55 -9.23
N ARG A 320 -4.25 -14.42 -9.49
CA ARG A 320 -5.00 -13.20 -9.14
C ARG A 320 -5.21 -13.15 -7.65
N LEU A 321 -4.70 -12.08 -7.04
CA LEU A 321 -4.94 -11.65 -5.68
C LEU A 321 -5.73 -10.34 -5.77
N ASP A 322 -7.05 -10.39 -5.58
CA ASP A 322 -7.91 -9.20 -5.75
C ASP A 322 -7.82 -8.27 -4.55
N PHE A 323 -6.68 -7.58 -4.45
CA PHE A 323 -6.42 -6.62 -3.39
C PHE A 323 -7.43 -5.46 -3.36
N ALA A 324 -7.98 -5.07 -4.51
CA ALA A 324 -9.01 -4.03 -4.55
C ALA A 324 -10.29 -4.50 -3.85
N ALA A 325 -10.73 -5.73 -4.12
CA ALA A 325 -11.88 -6.32 -3.42
C ALA A 325 -11.63 -6.48 -1.90
N VAL A 326 -10.38 -6.78 -1.49
CA VAL A 326 -10.01 -6.78 -0.06
C VAL A 326 -10.21 -5.41 0.57
N GLY A 327 -9.72 -4.36 -0.09
CA GLY A 327 -9.85 -2.98 0.39
C GLY A 327 -11.30 -2.52 0.45
N GLU A 328 -12.08 -2.79 -0.59
CA GLU A 328 -13.50 -2.45 -0.66
C GLU A 328 -14.27 -3.14 0.47
N THR A 329 -14.08 -4.44 0.64
CA THR A 329 -14.73 -5.21 1.69
C THR A 329 -14.32 -4.72 3.08
N ALA A 330 -13.03 -4.46 3.33
CA ALA A 330 -12.57 -3.95 4.61
C ALA A 330 -13.20 -2.58 4.96
N ALA A 331 -13.34 -1.69 3.97
CA ALA A 331 -13.99 -0.39 4.18
C ALA A 331 -15.47 -0.57 4.56
N ARG A 332 -16.20 -1.45 3.88
CA ARG A 332 -17.62 -1.75 4.18
C ARG A 332 -17.80 -2.39 5.57
N LEU A 333 -16.89 -3.29 5.95
CA LEU A 333 -16.86 -3.88 7.29
C LEU A 333 -16.59 -2.82 8.38
N ALA A 334 -15.59 -1.93 8.16
CA ALA A 334 -15.27 -0.87 9.11
C ALA A 334 -16.39 0.16 9.27
N LEU A 335 -17.16 0.41 8.21
CA LEU A 335 -18.28 1.36 8.24
C LEU A 335 -19.63 0.70 8.66
N GLY A 336 -19.62 -0.60 8.95
CA GLY A 336 -20.82 -1.32 9.36
C GLY A 336 -21.89 -1.45 8.27
N THR A 337 -21.54 -1.24 7.00
CA THR A 337 -22.44 -1.45 5.85
C THR A 337 -22.51 -2.92 5.45
N GLU A 338 -21.59 -3.73 5.96
CA GLU A 338 -21.61 -5.19 5.94
C GLU A 338 -21.53 -5.74 7.37
N PRO A 339 -22.11 -6.93 7.64
CA PRO A 339 -22.01 -7.55 8.95
C PRO A 339 -20.56 -7.78 9.37
N SER A 340 -20.25 -7.50 10.63
CA SER A 340 -18.92 -7.80 11.20
C SER A 340 -18.56 -9.27 11.00
N GLY A 341 -17.30 -9.54 10.62
CA GLY A 341 -16.85 -10.90 10.39
C GLY A 341 -15.55 -10.99 9.60
N ARG A 342 -15.29 -12.20 9.12
CA ARG A 342 -14.09 -12.54 8.33
C ARG A 342 -14.54 -12.92 6.94
N VAL A 343 -14.09 -12.16 5.93
CA VAL A 343 -14.44 -12.35 4.53
C VAL A 343 -13.19 -12.73 3.76
N GLU A 344 -13.19 -13.91 3.18
CA GLU A 344 -12.16 -14.36 2.27
C GLU A 344 -12.46 -13.89 0.85
N ILE A 345 -11.48 -13.26 0.21
CA ILE A 345 -11.54 -12.89 -1.20
C ILE A 345 -10.91 -14.01 -2.01
N PRO A 346 -11.63 -14.61 -2.97
CA PRO A 346 -11.12 -15.76 -3.72
C PRO A 346 -9.88 -15.45 -4.53
N THR A 347 -8.96 -16.42 -4.60
CA THR A 347 -7.82 -16.40 -5.52
C THR A 347 -8.13 -17.21 -6.79
N ALA A 348 -7.46 -16.90 -7.90
CA ALA A 348 -7.62 -17.62 -9.15
C ALA A 348 -6.32 -17.65 -9.95
N LEU A 349 -5.98 -18.78 -10.54
CA LEU A 349 -4.88 -18.87 -11.49
C LEU A 349 -5.30 -18.33 -12.86
N ILE A 350 -4.57 -17.35 -13.35
CA ILE A 350 -4.79 -16.73 -14.66
C ILE A 350 -3.72 -17.26 -15.61
N ILE A 351 -4.08 -18.25 -16.39
CA ILE A 351 -3.16 -18.88 -17.33
C ILE A 351 -2.98 -17.98 -18.55
N ARG A 352 -1.73 -17.71 -18.92
CA ARG A 352 -1.31 -16.96 -20.10
C ARG A 352 -0.23 -17.72 -20.86
N ALA A 353 0.84 -17.04 -21.28
CA ALA A 353 1.83 -17.60 -22.21
C ALA A 353 3.21 -17.88 -21.59
N SER A 354 3.41 -17.61 -20.29
CA SER A 354 4.73 -17.70 -19.65
C SER A 354 5.04 -19.05 -19.03
N ALA A 355 4.17 -20.04 -19.19
CA ALA A 355 4.38 -21.40 -18.70
C ALA A 355 3.92 -22.44 -19.74
N CYS A 356 4.70 -23.49 -19.95
CA CYS A 356 4.42 -24.63 -20.82
C CYS A 356 5.06 -25.91 -20.26
N PRO A 357 4.71 -27.10 -20.73
CA PRO A 357 5.44 -28.32 -20.37
C PRO A 357 6.94 -28.19 -20.62
N PRO A 358 7.81 -28.80 -19.77
CA PRO A 358 9.23 -28.80 -20.00
C PRO A 358 9.57 -29.54 -21.30
N VAL A 359 10.58 -29.05 -22.02
CA VAL A 359 11.05 -29.74 -23.26
C VAL A 359 11.73 -31.05 -22.87
N ASP A 360 11.34 -32.16 -23.53
CA ASP A 360 11.90 -33.47 -23.34
C ASP A 360 13.45 -33.47 -23.47
N GLY A 361 14.14 -34.03 -22.46
CA GLY A 361 15.60 -34.05 -22.35
C GLY A 361 16.19 -33.17 -21.24
N ARG A 362 15.38 -32.29 -20.58
CA ARG A 362 15.73 -31.60 -19.34
C ARG A 362 15.00 -32.18 -18.10
N ALA A 363 14.15 -33.19 -18.29
CA ALA A 363 13.63 -34.00 -17.22
C ALA A 363 14.77 -34.92 -16.70
N ASP A 364 15.17 -34.67 -15.47
CA ASP A 364 16.20 -35.33 -14.64
C ASP A 364 17.14 -36.37 -15.30
N PRO A 365 18.49 -36.28 -15.01
CA PRO A 365 19.37 -37.42 -15.17
C PRO A 365 19.06 -38.50 -14.14
#